data_de302160622087901efd39a7657cb687
#
_entry.id   de302160622087901efd39a7657cb687
#
_cell.length_a   1.000
_cell.length_b   1.000
_cell.length_c   1.000
_cell.angle_alpha   90.00
_cell.angle_beta   90.00
_cell.angle_gamma   90.00
#
_symmetry.space_group_name_H-M   'P 1'
#
loop_
_entity.id
_entity.type
_entity.pdbx_description
1 polymer ?
#
loop_
_entity_poly.entity_id
_entity_poly.type
_entity_poly.pdbx_seq_one_letter_code
_entity_poly.pdbx_strand_id
1 'polypeptide(L)'
;MKRIFVISWYYPPINSSEGLVTWKLLNRSEYAYDVFTQNRSEAWSYGQNATFKSRPEVRTIFAESEDFDSWKVEAFRYFSEHRSEYDAVMTRSMPQESHEAGLLIREAFPDVKWIASFGDPIKTNPYQHLNCSLYSPGALNNLANRNRSLRWKLSPKRAALSGLWLVRHRDAVFHRRHLAKIEDDTLRLADRIILNNRSQMRWMLGDDKSLQAKTHLIRHTFEQTLYPDAPRKAHGKLRFVFVGHLDEMRSAMPLLEGIASLRKDCEDLSRKAEFLFYGDMADADLAYIVRSELLDVVKFCRPVPYLESLAIMRGADWVVHIDANIASVADENVFFAAKVADYFGSGSSVLAVTMPKGDVADVLRAAGAQVLNFSANEIRQALYLMIYEGHTAKPDPKAIEEFSATCAAAKFDQEVVATLYEG
;
A
#
# COMPACT_ATOMS: atom_id res chain seq x y z
N MET A 1 -18.90 -8.72 25.68
CA MET A 1 -18.07 -8.68 24.45
C MET A 1 -16.90 -7.77 24.74
N LYS A 2 -15.65 -8.19 24.49
CA LYS A 2 -14.47 -7.35 24.71
C LYS A 2 -14.47 -6.19 23.72
N ARG A 3 -14.02 -5.01 24.20
CA ARG A 3 -13.97 -3.77 23.43
C ARG A 3 -12.52 -3.30 23.27
N ILE A 4 -12.12 -3.03 22.05
CA ILE A 4 -10.76 -2.63 21.68
C ILE A 4 -10.78 -1.19 21.18
N PHE A 5 -9.93 -0.34 21.77
CA PHE A 5 -9.69 1.01 21.28
C PHE A 5 -8.71 0.97 20.11
N VAL A 6 -9.11 1.46 18.96
CA VAL A 6 -8.30 1.43 17.73
C VAL A 6 -7.84 2.84 17.39
N ILE A 7 -6.53 3.03 17.26
CA ILE A 7 -5.93 4.31 16.87
C ILE A 7 -5.49 4.19 15.41
N SER A 8 -6.25 4.81 14.51
CA SER A 8 -6.02 4.77 13.06
C SER A 8 -6.34 6.13 12.47
N TRP A 9 -5.33 6.83 11.95
CA TRP A 9 -5.53 8.14 11.31
C TRP A 9 -6.49 8.06 10.13
N TYR A 10 -6.32 7.02 9.30
CA TYR A 10 -7.20 6.75 8.16
C TYR A 10 -8.27 5.74 8.55
N TYR A 11 -9.53 6.15 8.45
CA TYR A 11 -10.69 5.28 8.60
C TYR A 11 -11.90 5.92 7.87
N PRO A 12 -12.88 5.14 7.36
CA PRO A 12 -14.08 5.74 6.76
C PRO A 12 -14.77 6.76 7.68
N PRO A 13 -15.23 7.91 7.11
CA PRO A 13 -15.56 8.17 5.70
C PRO A 13 -14.38 8.52 4.80
N ILE A 14 -13.15 8.58 5.29
CA ILE A 14 -11.98 8.91 4.49
C ILE A 14 -11.61 7.74 3.60
N ASN A 15 -11.62 7.94 2.29
CA ASN A 15 -11.21 6.95 1.31
C ASN A 15 -9.68 6.88 1.21
N SER A 16 -9.06 6.04 2.02
CA SER A 16 -7.65 5.66 1.90
C SER A 16 -7.52 4.13 1.89
N SER A 17 -6.50 3.61 1.24
CA SER A 17 -6.23 2.17 1.26
C SER A 17 -6.05 1.64 2.69
N GLU A 18 -5.35 2.39 3.55
CA GLU A 18 -5.12 2.03 4.95
C GLU A 18 -6.41 1.98 5.77
N GLY A 19 -7.28 2.98 5.59
CA GLY A 19 -8.59 3.03 6.26
C GLY A 19 -9.49 1.89 5.83
N LEU A 20 -9.52 1.58 4.54
CA LEU A 20 -10.34 0.49 3.99
C LEU A 20 -9.84 -0.90 4.41
N VAL A 21 -8.54 -1.11 4.50
CA VAL A 21 -7.96 -2.36 5.04
C VAL A 21 -8.41 -2.58 6.48
N THR A 22 -8.31 -1.54 7.31
CA THR A 22 -8.75 -1.57 8.71
C THR A 22 -10.26 -1.82 8.79
N TRP A 23 -11.06 -1.09 8.03
CA TRP A 23 -12.53 -1.23 8.01
C TRP A 23 -12.98 -2.63 7.61
N LYS A 24 -12.40 -3.22 6.55
CA LYS A 24 -12.73 -4.58 6.10
C LYS A 24 -12.49 -5.61 7.22
N LEU A 25 -11.36 -5.50 7.91
CA LEU A 25 -11.01 -6.41 9.00
C LEU A 25 -11.96 -6.27 10.18
N LEU A 26 -12.11 -5.04 10.73
CA LEU A 26 -12.92 -4.81 11.93
C LEU A 26 -14.42 -5.06 11.70
N ASN A 27 -14.89 -4.82 10.48
CA ASN A 27 -16.31 -5.03 10.14
C ASN A 27 -16.70 -6.50 10.03
N ARG A 28 -15.74 -7.43 9.98
CA ARG A 28 -15.94 -8.89 9.94
C ARG A 28 -15.50 -9.59 11.22
N SER A 29 -14.74 -8.93 12.09
CA SER A 29 -14.33 -9.45 13.39
C SER A 29 -15.51 -9.57 14.35
N GLU A 30 -15.46 -10.48 15.32
CA GLU A 30 -16.51 -10.72 16.32
C GLU A 30 -16.44 -9.78 17.54
N TYR A 31 -15.38 -9.00 17.67
CA TYR A 31 -15.15 -8.09 18.81
C TYR A 31 -15.76 -6.70 18.59
N ALA A 32 -15.88 -5.92 19.65
CA ALA A 32 -16.32 -4.52 19.57
C ALA A 32 -15.13 -3.58 19.45
N TYR A 33 -15.29 -2.50 18.66
CA TYR A 33 -14.22 -1.55 18.39
C TYR A 33 -14.71 -0.11 18.47
N ASP A 34 -13.87 0.73 19.04
CA ASP A 34 -14.00 2.18 18.97
C ASP A 34 -12.78 2.72 18.22
N VAL A 35 -13.00 3.22 17.01
CA VAL A 35 -11.93 3.67 16.12
C VAL A 35 -11.78 5.18 16.24
N PHE A 36 -10.66 5.60 16.83
CA PHE A 36 -10.27 7.00 16.93
C PHE A 36 -9.53 7.43 15.67
N THR A 37 -10.10 8.37 14.93
CA THR A 37 -9.63 8.79 13.60
C THR A 37 -9.75 10.29 13.40
N GLN A 38 -9.10 10.82 12.36
CA GLN A 38 -9.21 12.23 11.99
C GLN A 38 -10.62 12.60 11.48
N ASN A 39 -10.97 13.89 11.57
CA ASN A 39 -12.26 14.42 11.14
C ASN A 39 -12.24 15.05 9.72
N ARG A 40 -11.13 14.99 8.99
CA ARG A 40 -11.01 15.65 7.69
C ARG A 40 -11.69 14.81 6.60
N SER A 41 -12.88 15.23 6.17
CA SER A 41 -13.61 14.58 5.08
C SER A 41 -13.14 14.98 3.67
N GLU A 42 -12.37 16.06 3.51
CA GLU A 42 -12.22 16.72 2.20
C GLU A 42 -10.86 16.54 1.52
N ALA A 43 -9.77 16.24 2.24
CA ALA A 43 -8.42 16.39 1.69
C ALA A 43 -7.90 15.21 0.82
N TRP A 44 -8.53 14.02 0.87
CA TRP A 44 -7.98 12.79 0.25
C TRP A 44 -9.03 11.92 -0.45
N SER A 45 -10.24 12.40 -0.69
CA SER A 45 -11.25 11.61 -1.39
C SER A 45 -11.15 11.80 -2.90
N TYR A 46 -10.62 10.83 -3.60
CA TYR A 46 -10.90 10.67 -5.03
C TYR A 46 -12.40 10.36 -5.19
N GLY A 47 -13.21 11.42 -5.32
CA GLY A 47 -14.66 11.32 -5.56
C GLY A 47 -15.49 10.97 -4.31
N GLN A 48 -16.77 11.22 -4.42
CA GLN A 48 -17.77 11.23 -3.36
C GLN A 48 -17.72 10.00 -2.43
N ASN A 49 -17.91 10.27 -1.15
CA ASN A 49 -18.01 9.37 -0.03
C ASN A 49 -18.99 8.21 -0.31
N ALA A 50 -18.47 7.07 -0.72
CA ALA A 50 -19.20 5.85 -0.50
C ALA A 50 -19.33 5.69 1.01
N THR A 51 -20.53 5.74 1.53
CA THR A 51 -20.81 5.59 2.95
C THR A 51 -20.57 4.12 3.31
N PHE A 52 -19.35 3.80 3.72
CA PHE A 52 -19.05 2.50 4.29
C PHE A 52 -19.73 2.42 5.65
N LYS A 53 -20.80 1.65 5.73
CA LYS A 53 -21.48 1.40 7.00
C LYS A 53 -20.72 0.37 7.78
N SER A 54 -20.24 0.76 8.95
CA SER A 54 -19.74 -0.19 9.93
C SER A 54 -20.88 -0.93 10.62
N ARG A 55 -20.63 -2.15 11.09
CA ARG A 55 -21.57 -2.86 11.95
C ARG A 55 -21.75 -2.12 13.28
N PRO A 56 -22.85 -2.35 14.05
CA PRO A 56 -23.18 -1.60 15.27
C PRO A 56 -22.08 -1.63 16.34
N GLU A 57 -21.30 -2.71 16.41
CA GLU A 57 -20.24 -2.91 17.40
C GLU A 57 -18.95 -2.14 17.04
N VAL A 58 -18.86 -1.52 15.87
CA VAL A 58 -17.73 -0.68 15.44
C VAL A 58 -18.17 0.77 15.42
N ARG A 59 -17.74 1.54 16.43
CA ARG A 59 -18.02 2.97 16.53
C ARG A 59 -16.82 3.77 16.00
N THR A 60 -17.09 4.89 15.39
CA THR A 60 -16.07 5.87 14.95
C THR A 60 -16.08 7.07 15.89
N ILE A 61 -14.90 7.46 16.36
CA ILE A 61 -14.67 8.63 17.20
C ILE A 61 -13.78 9.57 16.39
N PHE A 62 -14.28 10.78 16.16
CA PHE A 62 -13.54 11.77 15.37
C PHE A 62 -12.74 12.69 16.27
N ALA A 63 -11.46 12.85 15.95
CA ALA A 63 -10.58 13.80 16.61
C ALA A 63 -10.95 15.25 16.25
N GLU A 64 -10.63 16.16 17.15
CA GLU A 64 -10.70 17.60 16.89
C GLU A 64 -9.42 18.11 16.22
N SER A 65 -8.30 17.43 16.46
CA SER A 65 -6.97 17.79 15.95
C SER A 65 -6.84 17.54 14.46
N GLU A 66 -6.11 18.44 13.79
CA GLU A 66 -5.90 18.42 12.34
C GLU A 66 -4.48 17.97 11.92
N ASP A 67 -3.54 17.87 12.83
CA ASP A 67 -2.16 17.43 12.59
C ASP A 67 -1.85 16.16 13.38
N PHE A 68 -0.82 15.43 12.93
CA PHE A 68 -0.45 14.14 13.51
C PHE A 68 0.00 14.23 14.96
N ASP A 69 0.76 15.27 15.32
CA ASP A 69 1.33 15.40 16.67
C ASP A 69 0.26 15.72 17.70
N SER A 70 -0.66 16.63 17.40
CA SER A 70 -1.81 16.93 18.26
C SER A 70 -2.76 15.74 18.35
N TRP A 71 -3.00 15.06 17.23
CA TRP A 71 -3.90 13.91 17.16
C TRP A 71 -3.44 12.74 18.04
N LYS A 72 -2.14 12.39 18.02
CA LYS A 72 -1.65 11.30 18.89
C LYS A 72 -1.82 11.59 20.37
N VAL A 73 -1.66 12.88 20.78
CA VAL A 73 -1.87 13.32 22.17
C VAL A 73 -3.35 13.29 22.53
N GLU A 74 -4.22 13.68 21.59
CA GLU A 74 -5.67 13.61 21.77
C GLU A 74 -6.15 12.16 21.88
N ALA A 75 -5.63 11.23 21.07
CA ALA A 75 -5.93 9.80 21.18
C ALA A 75 -5.52 9.24 22.55
N PHE A 76 -4.33 9.61 23.06
CA PHE A 76 -3.87 9.24 24.38
C PHE A 76 -4.80 9.80 25.48
N ARG A 77 -5.16 11.09 25.41
CA ARG A 77 -6.07 11.73 26.37
C ARG A 77 -7.43 11.04 26.38
N TYR A 78 -8.04 10.86 25.20
CA TYR A 78 -9.34 10.18 25.08
C TYR A 78 -9.31 8.79 25.69
N PHE A 79 -8.29 7.98 25.36
CA PHE A 79 -8.14 6.67 25.96
C PHE A 79 -8.00 6.73 27.47
N SER A 80 -7.22 7.68 28.02
CA SER A 80 -7.00 7.82 29.46
C SER A 80 -8.29 8.16 30.22
N GLU A 81 -9.13 9.01 29.64
CA GLU A 81 -10.43 9.39 30.22
C GLU A 81 -11.46 8.23 30.19
N HIS A 82 -11.35 7.32 29.21
CA HIS A 82 -12.27 6.20 28.99
C HIS A 82 -11.62 4.83 29.24
N ARG A 83 -10.50 4.79 29.98
CA ARG A 83 -9.66 3.60 30.16
C ARG A 83 -10.46 2.35 30.59
N SER A 84 -11.46 2.52 31.46
CA SER A 84 -12.26 1.42 32.00
C SER A 84 -13.21 0.78 30.97
N GLU A 85 -13.42 1.42 29.83
CA GLU A 85 -14.31 0.90 28.78
C GLU A 85 -13.58 -0.07 27.84
N TYR A 86 -12.22 -0.13 27.88
CA TYR A 86 -11.42 -0.85 26.92
C TYR A 86 -10.61 -2.00 27.54
N ASP A 87 -10.68 -3.15 26.92
CA ASP A 87 -9.89 -4.33 27.28
C ASP A 87 -8.48 -4.30 26.67
N ALA A 88 -8.33 -3.68 25.51
CA ALA A 88 -7.06 -3.57 24.78
C ALA A 88 -7.01 -2.32 23.91
N VAL A 89 -5.80 -2.02 23.41
CA VAL A 89 -5.53 -1.01 22.39
C VAL A 89 -4.99 -1.68 21.13
N MET A 90 -5.41 -1.21 19.97
CA MET A 90 -4.82 -1.55 18.68
C MET A 90 -4.35 -0.26 18.00
N THR A 91 -3.11 -0.24 17.53
CA THR A 91 -2.57 0.86 16.74
C THR A 91 -2.31 0.42 15.31
N ARG A 92 -2.66 1.25 14.34
CA ARG A 92 -2.47 0.99 12.91
C ARG A 92 -1.57 2.06 12.29
N SER A 93 -0.35 1.70 11.87
CA SER A 93 0.44 2.53 10.98
C SER A 93 -0.05 2.34 9.53
N MET A 94 0.06 3.21 8.63
CA MET A 94 0.59 4.57 8.57
C MET A 94 -0.50 5.58 8.92
N PRO A 95 -0.20 6.69 9.56
CA PRO A 95 1.11 7.20 9.92
C PRO A 95 1.67 6.55 11.20
N GLN A 96 2.98 6.74 11.46
CA GLN A 96 3.69 6.17 12.63
C GLN A 96 3.21 6.75 13.95
N GLU A 97 2.63 7.93 13.96
CA GLU A 97 2.08 8.61 15.14
C GLU A 97 0.99 7.77 15.82
N SER A 98 0.34 6.87 15.09
CA SER A 98 -0.57 5.89 15.72
C SER A 98 0.19 5.01 16.72
N HIS A 99 1.39 4.56 16.38
CA HIS A 99 2.23 3.78 17.30
C HIS A 99 2.83 4.62 18.41
N GLU A 100 3.15 5.91 18.17
CA GLU A 100 3.56 6.82 19.23
C GLU A 100 2.45 7.00 20.29
N ALA A 101 1.19 7.12 19.88
CA ALA A 101 0.06 7.13 20.81
C ALA A 101 -0.02 5.81 21.61
N GLY A 102 0.23 4.67 20.97
CA GLY A 102 0.33 3.38 21.65
C GLY A 102 1.46 3.31 22.67
N LEU A 103 2.63 3.90 22.37
CA LEU A 103 3.75 4.02 23.29
C LEU A 103 3.41 4.88 24.51
N LEU A 104 2.74 6.03 24.33
CA LEU A 104 2.27 6.88 25.41
C LEU A 104 1.28 6.13 26.32
N ILE A 105 0.36 5.38 25.73
CA ILE A 105 -0.61 4.58 26.48
C ILE A 105 0.09 3.49 27.27
N ARG A 106 1.04 2.78 26.66
CA ARG A 106 1.79 1.69 27.34
C ARG A 106 2.66 2.20 28.48
N GLU A 107 3.22 3.41 28.34
CA GLU A 107 4.00 4.04 29.40
C GLU A 107 3.12 4.42 30.62
N ALA A 108 1.93 4.99 30.36
CA ALA A 108 1.00 5.40 31.40
C ALA A 108 0.20 4.22 32.01
N PHE A 109 -0.05 3.19 31.24
CA PHE A 109 -0.86 2.02 31.61
C PHE A 109 -0.13 0.70 31.20
N PRO A 110 0.87 0.26 31.99
CA PRO A 110 1.71 -0.90 31.64
C PRO A 110 0.94 -2.22 31.45
N ASP A 111 -0.21 -2.38 32.11
CA ASP A 111 -1.03 -3.58 32.04
C ASP A 111 -1.99 -3.64 30.84
N VAL A 112 -2.08 -2.56 30.07
CA VAL A 112 -2.92 -2.50 28.89
C VAL A 112 -2.37 -3.44 27.82
N LYS A 113 -3.19 -4.33 27.30
CA LYS A 113 -2.85 -5.20 26.18
C LYS A 113 -2.80 -4.35 24.90
N TRP A 114 -1.71 -4.53 24.13
CA TRP A 114 -1.46 -3.72 22.94
C TRP A 114 -1.19 -4.58 21.70
N ILE A 115 -1.98 -4.36 20.64
CA ILE A 115 -1.83 -4.93 19.31
C ILE A 115 -1.25 -3.83 18.40
N ALA A 116 -0.05 -4.03 17.84
CA ALA A 116 0.56 -3.11 16.89
C ALA A 116 0.47 -3.67 15.47
N SER A 117 -0.28 -3.00 14.59
CA SER A 117 -0.45 -3.39 13.18
C SER A 117 0.33 -2.47 12.26
N PHE A 118 1.31 -3.03 11.55
CA PHE A 118 2.15 -2.31 10.60
C PHE A 118 1.61 -2.49 9.18
N GLY A 119 1.35 -1.39 8.48
CA GLY A 119 1.09 -1.38 7.03
C GLY A 119 2.39 -1.65 6.27
N ASP A 120 3.39 -0.81 6.52
CA ASP A 120 4.72 -0.86 5.94
C ASP A 120 5.80 -0.77 7.03
N PRO A 121 7.07 -1.14 6.75
CA PRO A 121 8.19 -0.85 7.63
C PRO A 121 8.31 0.66 7.90
N ILE A 122 8.70 1.05 9.10
CA ILE A 122 8.88 2.48 9.46
C ILE A 122 10.35 2.86 9.30
N LYS A 123 11.26 2.31 10.11
CA LYS A 123 12.70 2.66 10.10
C LYS A 123 13.43 2.17 8.85
N THR A 124 13.03 1.03 8.36
CA THR A 124 13.67 0.33 7.24
C THR A 124 12.88 0.42 5.94
N ASN A 125 11.97 1.38 5.85
CA ASN A 125 11.15 1.59 4.66
C ASN A 125 12.04 1.89 3.44
N PRO A 126 12.05 1.03 2.39
CA PRO A 126 12.87 1.23 1.19
C PRO A 126 12.67 2.58 0.51
N TYR A 127 11.48 3.15 0.55
CA TYR A 127 11.22 4.48 0.00
C TYR A 127 12.02 5.58 0.68
N GLN A 128 12.30 5.46 1.97
CA GLN A 128 13.15 6.43 2.67
C GLN A 128 14.60 6.37 2.17
N HIS A 129 15.10 5.18 1.85
CA HIS A 129 16.45 5.00 1.28
C HIS A 129 16.53 5.55 -0.14
N LEU A 130 15.52 5.32 -0.95
CA LEU A 130 15.44 5.85 -2.32
C LEU A 130 15.30 7.39 -2.32
N ASN A 131 14.45 7.95 -1.47
CA ASN A 131 14.30 9.41 -1.33
C ASN A 131 15.54 10.08 -0.79
N CYS A 132 16.32 9.44 0.07
CA CYS A 132 17.59 9.99 0.56
C CYS A 132 18.69 10.03 -0.51
N SER A 133 18.64 9.19 -1.55
CA SER A 133 19.54 9.28 -2.67
C SER A 133 19.34 10.58 -3.48
N LEU A 134 18.15 11.15 -3.49
CA LEU A 134 17.82 12.44 -4.11
C LEU A 134 18.50 13.62 -3.40
N TYR A 135 18.90 13.48 -2.15
CA TYR A 135 19.64 14.48 -1.35
C TYR A 135 21.13 14.17 -1.23
N SER A 136 21.63 13.14 -1.91
CA SER A 136 23.06 12.81 -1.94
C SER A 136 23.85 13.87 -2.71
N PRO A 137 25.15 14.07 -2.41
CA PRO A 137 26.02 14.96 -3.22
C PRO A 137 26.00 14.64 -4.71
N GLY A 138 25.76 13.36 -5.09
CA GLY A 138 25.59 12.93 -6.47
C GLY A 138 24.31 13.45 -7.12
N ALA A 139 23.20 13.50 -6.38
CA ALA A 139 21.95 14.07 -6.90
C ALA A 139 22.03 15.58 -7.11
N LEU A 140 22.72 16.29 -6.21
CA LEU A 140 23.02 17.73 -6.39
C LEU A 140 23.95 17.97 -7.59
N ASN A 141 24.92 17.08 -7.84
CA ASN A 141 25.74 17.12 -9.05
C ASN A 141 24.93 16.84 -10.33
N ASN A 142 23.97 15.93 -10.30
CA ASN A 142 23.10 15.66 -11.44
C ASN A 142 22.13 16.80 -11.73
N LEU A 143 21.60 17.47 -10.70
CA LEU A 143 20.82 18.70 -10.85
C LEU A 143 21.67 19.86 -11.42
N ALA A 144 22.91 19.98 -10.94
CA ALA A 144 23.87 20.99 -11.48
C ALA A 144 24.28 20.67 -12.92
N ASN A 145 24.39 19.41 -13.31
CA ASN A 145 24.74 18.97 -14.67
C ASN A 145 23.56 19.08 -15.65
N ARG A 146 22.31 19.00 -15.21
CA ARG A 146 21.12 19.27 -16.03
C ARG A 146 21.02 20.74 -16.42
N ASN A 147 21.52 21.66 -15.58
CA ASN A 147 21.59 23.10 -15.89
C ASN A 147 22.96 23.50 -16.47
N ARG A 148 23.33 22.98 -17.65
CA ARG A 148 24.58 23.23 -18.35
C ARG A 148 24.86 24.72 -18.71
N SER A 149 23.92 25.62 -18.49
CA SER A 149 24.09 27.06 -18.75
C SER A 149 24.76 27.88 -17.62
N LEU A 150 24.99 27.27 -16.45
CA LEU A 150 25.57 27.95 -15.30
C LEU A 150 26.98 27.39 -15.00
N ARG A 151 27.99 28.08 -15.48
CA ARG A 151 29.42 27.90 -15.09
C ARG A 151 29.59 28.24 -13.60
N TRP A 152 29.37 27.25 -12.74
CA TRP A 152 29.47 27.37 -11.29
C TRP A 152 30.90 27.03 -10.82
N LYS A 153 31.87 27.83 -11.11
CA LYS A 153 33.17 27.78 -10.44
C LYS A 153 33.16 28.74 -9.26
N LEU A 154 33.24 28.19 -8.02
CA LEU A 154 33.51 28.94 -6.78
C LEU A 154 32.59 30.14 -6.50
N SER A 155 31.31 29.90 -6.17
CA SER A 155 30.41 30.99 -5.79
C SER A 155 29.90 30.86 -4.35
N PRO A 156 29.56 31.95 -3.66
CA PRO A 156 28.94 31.96 -2.34
C PRO A 156 27.67 31.08 -2.26
N LYS A 157 27.00 30.89 -3.40
CA LYS A 157 25.83 30.01 -3.54
C LYS A 157 26.16 28.51 -3.34
N ARG A 158 27.41 28.08 -3.70
CA ARG A 158 27.88 26.71 -3.42
C ARG A 158 28.09 26.47 -1.93
N ALA A 159 28.60 27.43 -1.21
CA ALA A 159 28.79 27.36 0.24
C ALA A 159 27.41 27.33 0.96
N ALA A 160 26.45 28.15 0.51
CA ALA A 160 25.09 28.15 1.03
C ALA A 160 24.35 26.82 0.75
N LEU A 161 24.52 26.25 -0.46
CA LEU A 161 23.96 24.92 -0.81
C LEU A 161 24.61 23.79 -0.01
N SER A 162 25.92 23.87 0.26
CA SER A 162 26.62 22.90 1.12
C SER A 162 26.17 23.01 2.58
N GLY A 163 25.96 24.22 3.09
CA GLY A 163 25.41 24.47 4.42
C GLY A 163 23.96 23.96 4.55
N LEU A 164 23.12 24.25 3.55
CA LEU A 164 21.74 23.75 3.49
C LEU A 164 21.70 22.21 3.39
N TRP A 165 22.65 21.61 2.67
CA TRP A 165 22.79 20.15 2.62
C TRP A 165 23.15 19.55 3.97
N LEU A 166 24.09 20.16 4.72
CA LEU A 166 24.48 19.72 6.06
C LEU A 166 23.29 19.78 7.04
N VAL A 167 22.53 20.89 7.02
CA VAL A 167 21.34 21.03 7.86
C VAL A 167 20.30 19.96 7.53
N ARG A 168 19.96 19.80 6.25
CA ARG A 168 19.01 18.79 5.79
C ARG A 168 19.48 17.36 6.07
N HIS A 169 20.78 17.11 5.95
CA HIS A 169 21.33 15.79 6.28
C HIS A 169 21.22 15.50 7.78
N ARG A 170 21.51 16.49 8.61
CA ARG A 170 21.33 16.39 10.08
C ARG A 170 19.87 16.09 10.43
N ASP A 171 18.93 16.85 9.88
CA ASP A 171 17.50 16.68 10.14
C ASP A 171 17.00 15.33 9.65
N ALA A 172 17.47 14.85 8.50
CA ALA A 172 17.17 13.51 8.01
C ALA A 172 17.72 12.40 8.93
N VAL A 173 18.92 12.58 9.51
CA VAL A 173 19.51 11.64 10.48
C VAL A 173 18.71 11.62 11.79
N PHE A 174 18.29 12.79 12.31
CA PHE A 174 17.44 12.86 13.49
C PHE A 174 16.09 12.21 13.24
N HIS A 175 15.47 12.51 12.12
CA HIS A 175 14.20 11.91 11.72
C HIS A 175 14.28 10.38 11.64
N ARG A 176 15.34 9.84 11.00
CA ARG A 176 15.57 8.38 10.93
C ARG A 176 15.77 7.75 12.30
N ARG A 177 16.50 8.39 13.22
CA ARG A 177 16.68 7.91 14.59
C ARG A 177 15.35 7.88 15.33
N HIS A 178 14.53 8.90 15.14
CA HIS A 178 13.19 8.97 15.72
C HIS A 178 12.30 7.83 15.20
N LEU A 179 12.24 7.63 13.88
CA LEU A 179 11.50 6.53 13.27
C LEU A 179 12.01 5.16 13.72
N ALA A 180 13.33 4.99 13.83
CA ALA A 180 13.92 3.76 14.34
C ALA A 180 13.48 3.49 15.79
N LYS A 181 13.48 4.52 16.63
CA LYS A 181 13.03 4.39 18.02
C LYS A 181 11.56 3.99 18.10
N ILE A 182 10.68 4.61 17.30
CA ILE A 182 9.26 4.27 17.26
C ILE A 182 9.07 2.79 16.90
N GLU A 183 9.69 2.34 15.80
CA GLU A 183 9.57 0.94 15.36
C GLU A 183 10.12 -0.02 16.40
N ASP A 184 11.35 0.19 16.88
CA ASP A 184 12.01 -0.72 17.83
C ASP A 184 11.25 -0.80 19.17
N ASP A 185 10.80 0.35 19.71
CA ASP A 185 10.02 0.37 20.94
C ASP A 185 8.64 -0.25 20.77
N THR A 186 7.98 -0.02 19.63
CA THR A 186 6.68 -0.64 19.30
C THR A 186 6.83 -2.16 19.19
N LEU A 187 7.81 -2.63 18.42
CA LEU A 187 8.08 -4.07 18.28
C LEU A 187 8.40 -4.72 19.63
N ARG A 188 9.14 -4.05 20.51
CA ARG A 188 9.51 -4.56 21.83
C ARG A 188 8.33 -4.61 22.79
N LEU A 189 7.51 -3.52 22.85
CA LEU A 189 6.51 -3.29 23.90
C LEU A 189 5.10 -3.78 23.56
N ALA A 190 4.75 -3.96 22.28
CA ALA A 190 3.48 -4.53 21.90
C ALA A 190 3.36 -6.01 22.34
N ASP A 191 2.18 -6.44 22.77
CA ASP A 191 1.90 -7.84 23.13
C ASP A 191 1.70 -8.71 21.89
N ARG A 192 1.13 -8.13 20.82
CA ARG A 192 0.96 -8.77 19.50
C ARG A 192 1.34 -7.79 18.41
N ILE A 193 1.97 -8.34 17.37
CA ILE A 193 2.39 -7.60 16.18
C ILE A 193 1.66 -8.18 14.97
N ILE A 194 1.12 -7.33 14.12
CA ILE A 194 0.50 -7.73 12.86
C ILE A 194 1.34 -7.17 11.72
N LEU A 195 1.74 -8.05 10.81
CA LEU A 195 2.39 -7.75 9.54
C LEU A 195 1.56 -8.32 8.39
N ASN A 196 1.67 -7.75 7.20
CA ASN A 196 0.81 -8.12 6.07
C ASN A 196 1.44 -9.12 5.09
N ASN A 197 2.77 -9.35 5.16
CA ASN A 197 3.46 -10.29 4.31
C ASN A 197 4.74 -10.86 4.96
N ARG A 198 5.19 -12.04 4.47
CA ARG A 198 6.37 -12.73 5.02
C ARG A 198 7.70 -12.03 4.71
N SER A 199 7.78 -11.32 3.57
CA SER A 199 8.97 -10.54 3.23
C SER A 199 9.15 -9.38 4.20
N GLN A 200 8.06 -8.69 4.56
CA GLN A 200 8.06 -7.67 5.61
C GLN A 200 8.49 -8.25 6.98
N MET A 201 7.99 -9.45 7.32
CA MET A 201 8.40 -10.13 8.57
C MET A 201 9.91 -10.38 8.60
N ARG A 202 10.48 -10.97 7.54
CA ARG A 202 11.93 -11.19 7.45
C ARG A 202 12.71 -9.88 7.52
N TRP A 203 12.24 -8.86 6.81
CA TRP A 203 12.87 -7.55 6.73
C TRP A 203 12.90 -6.79 8.07
N MET A 204 11.80 -6.81 8.81
CA MET A 204 11.66 -6.07 10.07
C MET A 204 12.18 -6.82 11.28
N LEU A 205 11.98 -8.15 11.35
CA LEU A 205 12.24 -8.95 12.54
C LEU A 205 13.56 -9.72 12.47
N GLY A 206 14.10 -9.96 11.27
CA GLY A 206 15.26 -10.81 11.09
C GLY A 206 15.09 -12.17 11.77
N ASP A 207 16.12 -12.61 12.51
CA ASP A 207 16.14 -13.88 13.24
C ASP A 207 15.67 -13.79 14.70
N ASP A 208 15.10 -12.66 15.12
CA ASP A 208 14.64 -12.47 16.51
C ASP A 208 13.42 -13.36 16.80
N LYS A 209 13.67 -14.47 17.49
CA LYS A 209 12.64 -15.45 17.87
C LYS A 209 11.57 -14.89 18.81
N SER A 210 11.93 -13.93 19.66
CA SER A 210 10.99 -13.32 20.62
C SER A 210 9.99 -12.44 19.90
N LEU A 211 10.42 -11.67 18.91
CA LEU A 211 9.54 -10.87 18.07
C LEU A 211 8.70 -11.76 17.14
N GLN A 212 9.31 -12.78 16.54
CA GLN A 212 8.59 -13.73 15.69
C GLN A 212 7.45 -14.45 16.43
N ALA A 213 7.66 -14.83 17.70
CA ALA A 213 6.68 -15.56 18.51
C ALA A 213 5.38 -14.78 18.80
N LYS A 214 5.44 -13.44 18.80
CA LYS A 214 4.27 -12.57 19.01
C LYS A 214 3.77 -11.89 17.74
N THR A 215 4.32 -12.27 16.57
CA THR A 215 3.97 -11.68 15.28
C THR A 215 3.05 -12.60 14.50
N HIS A 216 1.96 -12.02 14.00
CA HIS A 216 0.94 -12.70 13.24
C HIS A 216 0.86 -12.10 11.82
N LEU A 217 0.68 -12.98 10.84
CA LEU A 217 0.49 -12.60 9.44
C LEU A 217 -1.00 -12.45 9.16
N ILE A 218 -1.47 -11.20 9.06
CA ILE A 218 -2.84 -10.87 8.66
C ILE A 218 -2.77 -10.09 7.35
N ARG A 219 -3.19 -10.73 6.27
CA ARG A 219 -3.14 -10.19 4.91
C ARG A 219 -4.10 -9.02 4.69
N HIS A 220 -3.81 -8.17 3.72
CA HIS A 220 -4.81 -7.26 3.16
C HIS A 220 -5.92 -8.07 2.50
N THR A 221 -7.15 -7.54 2.51
CA THR A 221 -8.34 -8.32 2.16
C THR A 221 -9.19 -7.66 1.09
N PHE A 222 -9.94 -8.48 0.36
CA PHE A 222 -11.10 -8.03 -0.39
C PHE A 222 -12.39 -8.29 0.38
N GLU A 223 -13.39 -7.46 0.17
CA GLU A 223 -14.74 -7.62 0.70
C GLU A 223 -15.71 -7.92 -0.45
N GLN A 224 -16.15 -9.16 -0.54
CA GLN A 224 -16.93 -9.66 -1.69
C GLN A 224 -18.23 -8.89 -1.91
N THR A 225 -18.86 -8.41 -0.84
CA THR A 225 -20.14 -7.68 -0.91
C THR A 225 -20.02 -6.28 -1.53
N LEU A 226 -18.79 -5.78 -1.73
CA LEU A 226 -18.56 -4.48 -2.36
C LEU A 226 -18.49 -4.55 -3.89
N TYR A 227 -18.37 -5.75 -4.47
CA TYR A 227 -18.32 -5.92 -5.91
C TYR A 227 -19.74 -5.96 -6.49
N PRO A 228 -19.96 -5.33 -7.65
CA PRO A 228 -21.28 -5.39 -8.28
C PRO A 228 -21.58 -6.81 -8.80
N ASP A 229 -22.84 -7.22 -8.71
CA ASP A 229 -23.31 -8.51 -9.24
C ASP A 229 -23.50 -8.51 -10.77
N ALA A 230 -23.24 -7.39 -11.42
CA ALA A 230 -23.45 -7.25 -12.85
C ALA A 230 -22.53 -8.19 -13.65
N PRO A 231 -23.06 -8.89 -14.68
CA PRO A 231 -22.25 -9.71 -15.54
C PRO A 231 -21.22 -8.86 -16.30
N ARG A 232 -20.06 -9.44 -16.58
CA ARG A 232 -19.06 -8.79 -17.44
C ARG A 232 -19.66 -8.45 -18.78
N LYS A 233 -19.53 -7.20 -19.19
CA LYS A 233 -19.88 -6.80 -20.54
C LYS A 233 -18.80 -7.28 -21.50
N ALA A 234 -19.19 -7.97 -22.58
CA ALA A 234 -18.28 -8.26 -23.67
C ALA A 234 -17.84 -6.92 -24.30
N HIS A 235 -16.54 -6.70 -24.35
CA HIS A 235 -15.93 -5.58 -25.05
C HIS A 235 -15.33 -6.11 -26.34
N GLY A 236 -15.39 -5.36 -27.41
CA GLY A 236 -14.80 -5.79 -28.70
C GLY A 236 -13.27 -5.93 -28.69
N LYS A 237 -12.62 -5.52 -27.58
CA LYS A 237 -11.17 -5.59 -27.36
C LYS A 237 -10.90 -6.13 -25.97
N LEU A 238 -9.73 -6.78 -25.79
CA LEU A 238 -9.24 -7.14 -24.46
C LEU A 238 -8.88 -5.88 -23.66
N ARG A 239 -9.38 -5.80 -22.45
CA ARG A 239 -9.14 -4.68 -21.52
C ARG A 239 -8.14 -5.04 -20.46
N PHE A 240 -7.02 -4.33 -20.46
CA PHE A 240 -6.01 -4.33 -19.41
C PHE A 240 -6.21 -3.08 -18.57
N VAL A 241 -6.51 -3.25 -17.28
CA VAL A 241 -6.90 -2.15 -16.40
C VAL A 241 -5.94 -2.02 -15.24
N PHE A 242 -5.32 -0.86 -15.10
CA PHE A 242 -4.63 -0.42 -13.89
C PHE A 242 -5.48 0.59 -13.16
N VAL A 243 -5.61 0.46 -11.83
CA VAL A 243 -6.29 1.46 -10.99
C VAL A 243 -5.39 1.90 -9.86
N GLY A 244 -5.11 3.18 -9.77
CA GLY A 244 -4.40 3.78 -8.65
C GLY A 244 -3.35 4.79 -9.04
N HIS A 245 -2.39 5.01 -8.14
CA HIS A 245 -1.33 5.98 -8.30
C HIS A 245 -0.04 5.32 -8.81
N LEU A 246 0.55 5.89 -9.84
CA LEU A 246 1.87 5.60 -10.37
C LEU A 246 2.74 6.84 -10.21
N ASP A 247 3.95 6.64 -9.75
CA ASP A 247 4.93 7.69 -9.51
C ASP A 247 6.31 7.26 -10.02
N GLU A 248 7.33 8.07 -9.77
CA GLU A 248 8.70 7.77 -10.22
C GLU A 248 9.26 6.46 -9.63
N MET A 249 8.74 6.01 -8.49
CA MET A 249 9.18 4.78 -7.81
C MET A 249 8.40 3.56 -8.27
N ARG A 250 7.15 3.78 -8.66
CA ARG A 250 6.23 2.78 -9.21
C ARG A 250 5.86 3.19 -10.63
N SER A 251 6.79 3.06 -11.57
CA SER A 251 6.65 3.51 -12.95
C SER A 251 6.02 2.43 -13.84
N ALA A 252 5.14 2.85 -14.73
CA ALA A 252 4.60 1.98 -15.79
C ALA A 252 5.61 1.74 -16.93
N MET A 253 6.78 2.37 -16.91
CA MET A 253 7.72 2.36 -18.02
C MET A 253 8.01 0.97 -18.59
N PRO A 254 8.33 -0.08 -17.78
CA PRO A 254 8.58 -1.43 -18.32
C PRO A 254 7.39 -1.99 -19.11
N LEU A 255 6.16 -1.75 -18.63
CA LEU A 255 4.94 -2.16 -19.30
C LEU A 255 4.75 -1.37 -20.61
N LEU A 256 4.94 -0.05 -20.57
CA LEU A 256 4.80 0.83 -21.75
C LEU A 256 5.82 0.48 -22.84
N GLU A 257 7.06 0.17 -22.46
CA GLU A 257 8.10 -0.29 -23.39
C GLU A 257 7.73 -1.65 -24.02
N GLY A 258 7.16 -2.58 -23.23
CA GLY A 258 6.64 -3.85 -23.74
C GLY A 258 5.50 -3.67 -24.74
N ILE A 259 4.54 -2.76 -24.43
CA ILE A 259 3.44 -2.39 -25.33
C ILE A 259 3.98 -1.75 -26.63
N ALA A 260 4.92 -0.80 -26.50
CA ALA A 260 5.51 -0.13 -27.66
C ALA A 260 6.25 -1.10 -28.58
N SER A 261 6.97 -2.08 -28.01
CA SER A 261 7.64 -3.12 -28.78
C SER A 261 6.61 -4.02 -29.48
N LEU A 262 5.56 -4.46 -28.79
CA LEU A 262 4.50 -5.27 -29.38
C LEU A 262 3.75 -4.53 -30.49
N ARG A 263 3.52 -3.22 -30.32
CA ARG A 263 2.85 -2.36 -31.32
C ARG A 263 3.60 -2.28 -32.64
N LYS A 264 4.95 -2.32 -32.59
CA LYS A 264 5.79 -2.35 -33.80
C LYS A 264 5.67 -3.67 -34.56
N ASP A 265 5.51 -4.77 -33.84
CA ASP A 265 5.42 -6.11 -34.43
C ASP A 265 4.00 -6.45 -34.89
N CYS A 266 2.97 -5.81 -34.30
CA CYS A 266 1.57 -6.12 -34.49
C CYS A 266 0.75 -4.85 -34.79
N GLU A 267 0.54 -4.52 -36.06
CA GLU A 267 -0.18 -3.30 -36.50
C GLU A 267 -1.65 -3.27 -36.04
N ASP A 268 -2.26 -4.43 -35.81
CA ASP A 268 -3.66 -4.56 -35.39
C ASP A 268 -3.86 -4.53 -33.87
N LEU A 269 -2.80 -4.27 -33.08
CA LEU A 269 -2.83 -4.27 -31.61
C LEU A 269 -3.97 -3.37 -31.08
N SER A 270 -4.13 -2.16 -31.64
CA SER A 270 -5.16 -1.21 -31.21
C SER A 270 -6.59 -1.67 -31.50
N ARG A 271 -6.78 -2.63 -32.37
CA ARG A 271 -8.08 -3.28 -32.65
C ARG A 271 -8.36 -4.42 -31.67
N LYS A 272 -7.32 -5.07 -31.12
CA LYS A 272 -7.43 -6.26 -30.27
C LYS A 272 -7.39 -5.96 -28.79
N ALA A 273 -6.65 -4.93 -28.36
CA ALA A 273 -6.45 -4.61 -26.95
C ALA A 273 -6.52 -3.11 -26.66
N GLU A 274 -6.85 -2.78 -25.41
CA GLU A 274 -6.74 -1.44 -24.85
C GLU A 274 -6.20 -1.52 -23.41
N PHE A 275 -5.31 -0.57 -23.06
CA PHE A 275 -4.71 -0.45 -21.74
C PHE A 275 -5.24 0.81 -21.08
N LEU A 276 -6.00 0.66 -19.99
CA LEU A 276 -6.71 1.74 -19.31
C LEU A 276 -6.05 2.00 -17.96
N PHE A 277 -5.50 3.20 -17.77
CA PHE A 277 -4.88 3.63 -16.51
C PHE A 277 -5.79 4.63 -15.81
N TYR A 278 -6.39 4.21 -14.71
CA TYR A 278 -7.25 5.04 -13.86
C TYR A 278 -6.45 5.57 -12.66
N GLY A 279 -6.22 6.87 -12.62
CA GLY A 279 -5.49 7.54 -11.55
C GLY A 279 -4.34 8.38 -12.05
N ASP A 280 -3.37 8.66 -11.18
CA ASP A 280 -2.22 9.49 -11.52
C ASP A 280 -1.08 8.65 -12.12
N MET A 281 -0.28 9.28 -12.97
CA MET A 281 0.87 8.67 -13.62
C MET A 281 2.03 9.66 -13.65
N ALA A 282 3.26 9.16 -13.53
CA ALA A 282 4.46 10.00 -13.61
C ALA A 282 4.58 10.71 -14.94
N ASP A 283 5.06 11.97 -14.94
CA ASP A 283 5.25 12.78 -16.15
C ASP A 283 6.13 12.10 -17.20
N ALA A 284 7.13 11.32 -16.74
CA ALA A 284 8.01 10.57 -17.64
C ALA A 284 7.25 9.47 -18.39
N ASP A 285 6.33 8.77 -17.74
CA ASP A 285 5.50 7.72 -18.34
C ASP A 285 4.53 8.34 -19.35
N LEU A 286 3.87 9.46 -18.99
CA LEU A 286 2.99 10.20 -19.91
C LEU A 286 3.73 10.69 -21.15
N ALA A 287 4.92 11.27 -20.96
CA ALA A 287 5.77 11.72 -22.06
C ALA A 287 6.22 10.55 -22.96
N TYR A 288 6.43 9.37 -22.40
CA TYR A 288 6.77 8.17 -23.17
C TYR A 288 5.60 7.70 -24.04
N ILE A 289 4.37 7.67 -23.51
CA ILE A 289 3.16 7.30 -24.26
C ILE A 289 3.02 8.17 -25.51
N VAL A 290 3.19 9.48 -25.36
CA VAL A 290 3.09 10.44 -26.49
C VAL A 290 4.21 10.22 -27.52
N ARG A 291 5.46 10.12 -27.06
CA ARG A 291 6.64 9.95 -27.96
C ARG A 291 6.64 8.63 -28.71
N SER A 292 6.05 7.59 -28.12
CA SER A 292 6.00 6.24 -28.71
C SER A 292 4.69 5.99 -29.46
N GLU A 293 3.88 7.03 -29.68
CA GLU A 293 2.63 6.99 -30.44
C GLU A 293 1.65 5.91 -29.96
N LEU A 294 1.53 5.75 -28.60
CA LEU A 294 0.71 4.70 -27.98
C LEU A 294 -0.74 5.13 -27.68
N LEU A 295 -1.16 6.36 -28.01
CA LEU A 295 -2.47 6.90 -27.65
C LEU A 295 -3.67 6.14 -28.28
N ASP A 296 -3.45 5.33 -29.30
CA ASP A 296 -4.46 4.47 -29.91
C ASP A 296 -4.71 3.18 -29.09
N VAL A 297 -3.75 2.78 -28.23
CA VAL A 297 -3.77 1.54 -27.43
C VAL A 297 -3.84 1.85 -25.94
N VAL A 298 -3.14 2.88 -25.48
CA VAL A 298 -3.05 3.28 -24.06
C VAL A 298 -3.94 4.50 -23.81
N LYS A 299 -4.83 4.40 -22.83
CA LYS A 299 -5.71 5.49 -22.42
C LYS A 299 -5.47 5.85 -20.97
N PHE A 300 -5.30 7.13 -20.74
CA PHE A 300 -5.25 7.70 -19.41
C PHE A 300 -6.65 8.16 -18.99
N CYS A 301 -7.12 7.64 -17.86
CA CYS A 301 -8.44 7.89 -17.32
C CYS A 301 -8.35 8.66 -16.01
N ARG A 302 -9.39 9.45 -15.70
CA ARG A 302 -9.43 10.15 -14.41
C ARG A 302 -9.43 9.18 -13.23
N PRO A 303 -8.94 9.62 -12.05
CA PRO A 303 -9.16 8.90 -10.80
C PRO A 303 -10.65 8.64 -10.56
N VAL A 304 -10.96 7.49 -9.97
CA VAL A 304 -12.34 7.06 -9.69
C VAL A 304 -12.52 6.70 -8.21
N PRO A 305 -13.74 6.83 -7.66
CA PRO A 305 -14.05 6.36 -6.32
C PRO A 305 -13.78 4.86 -6.14
N TYR A 306 -13.52 4.42 -4.90
CA TYR A 306 -13.15 3.04 -4.62
C TYR A 306 -14.16 2.01 -5.12
N LEU A 307 -15.46 2.19 -4.89
CA LEU A 307 -16.48 1.25 -5.38
C LEU A 307 -16.57 1.21 -6.91
N GLU A 308 -16.39 2.36 -7.57
CA GLU A 308 -16.27 2.41 -9.03
C GLU A 308 -15.05 1.66 -9.51
N SER A 309 -13.92 1.75 -8.78
CA SER A 309 -12.71 1.02 -9.10
C SER A 309 -12.90 -0.51 -9.03
N LEU A 310 -13.64 -1.01 -8.04
CA LEU A 310 -13.97 -2.43 -7.94
C LEU A 310 -14.85 -2.88 -9.12
N ALA A 311 -15.81 -2.06 -9.54
CA ALA A 311 -16.63 -2.35 -10.70
C ALA A 311 -15.82 -2.38 -12.01
N ILE A 312 -14.90 -1.43 -12.17
CA ILE A 312 -13.97 -1.38 -13.32
C ILE A 312 -13.07 -2.61 -13.35
N MET A 313 -12.46 -2.97 -12.21
CA MET A 313 -11.62 -4.16 -12.10
C MET A 313 -12.40 -5.44 -12.42
N ARG A 314 -13.62 -5.59 -11.92
CA ARG A 314 -14.48 -6.75 -12.21
C ARG A 314 -14.91 -6.83 -13.67
N GLY A 315 -15.04 -5.69 -14.34
CA GLY A 315 -15.37 -5.60 -15.77
C GLY A 315 -14.17 -5.78 -16.71
N ALA A 316 -12.95 -5.80 -16.22
CA ALA A 316 -11.74 -5.95 -16.99
C ALA A 316 -11.49 -7.42 -17.40
N ASP A 317 -10.82 -7.66 -18.54
CA ASP A 317 -10.28 -8.98 -18.87
C ASP A 317 -9.03 -9.26 -18.03
N TRP A 318 -8.20 -8.25 -17.89
CA TRP A 318 -6.98 -8.25 -17.10
C TRP A 318 -6.89 -7.06 -16.17
N VAL A 319 -6.64 -7.29 -14.89
CA VAL A 319 -6.18 -6.26 -13.98
C VAL A 319 -4.66 -6.26 -13.94
N VAL A 320 -4.08 -5.07 -13.94
CA VAL A 320 -2.63 -4.89 -14.01
C VAL A 320 -2.12 -4.42 -12.65
N HIS A 321 -1.19 -5.17 -12.09
CA HIS A 321 -0.44 -4.78 -10.90
C HIS A 321 0.97 -4.32 -11.29
N ILE A 322 1.38 -3.19 -10.79
CA ILE A 322 2.74 -2.67 -10.96
C ILE A 322 3.27 -2.32 -9.59
N ASP A 323 4.36 -2.96 -9.19
CA ASP A 323 5.06 -2.67 -7.95
C ASP A 323 6.19 -1.65 -8.14
N ALA A 324 6.67 -1.11 -7.02
CA ALA A 324 7.91 -0.38 -7.02
C ALA A 324 9.11 -1.33 -7.26
N ASN A 325 10.04 -0.92 -8.10
CA ASN A 325 11.30 -1.63 -8.26
C ASN A 325 12.28 -1.17 -7.17
N ILE A 326 12.37 -1.94 -6.10
CA ILE A 326 13.27 -1.67 -4.97
C ILE A 326 14.54 -2.55 -4.99
N ALA A 327 14.88 -3.17 -6.12
CA ALA A 327 16.02 -4.09 -6.24
C ALA A 327 17.37 -3.46 -5.91
N SER A 328 17.48 -2.13 -5.91
CA SER A 328 18.68 -1.42 -5.44
C SER A 328 18.83 -1.38 -3.91
N VAL A 329 17.80 -1.74 -3.16
CA VAL A 329 17.74 -1.63 -1.68
C VAL A 329 17.46 -2.98 -1.03
N ALA A 330 16.64 -3.84 -1.66
CA ALA A 330 16.23 -5.12 -1.12
C ALA A 330 16.20 -6.19 -2.22
N ASP A 331 16.48 -7.45 -1.86
CA ASP A 331 16.47 -8.59 -2.79
C ASP A 331 15.05 -9.07 -3.12
N GLU A 332 14.06 -8.70 -2.30
CA GLU A 332 12.66 -9.05 -2.45
C GLU A 332 11.75 -7.85 -2.12
N ASN A 333 10.53 -7.85 -2.65
CA ASN A 333 9.57 -6.81 -2.33
C ASN A 333 9.02 -6.99 -0.91
N VAL A 334 9.25 -5.98 -0.05
CA VAL A 334 8.79 -5.96 1.34
C VAL A 334 7.37 -5.36 1.49
N PHE A 335 6.85 -4.77 0.44
CA PHE A 335 5.51 -4.20 0.41
C PHE A 335 4.49 -5.22 -0.09
N PHE A 336 3.27 -5.13 0.39
CA PHE A 336 2.12 -5.85 -0.13
C PHE A 336 0.98 -4.85 -0.38
N ALA A 337 0.80 -4.46 -1.63
CA ALA A 337 -0.21 -3.48 -1.98
C ALA A 337 -1.63 -4.00 -1.69
N ALA A 338 -2.46 -3.21 -0.99
CA ALA A 338 -3.84 -3.57 -0.67
C ALA A 338 -4.68 -3.95 -1.91
N LYS A 339 -4.36 -3.36 -3.07
CA LYS A 339 -5.01 -3.65 -4.36
C LYS A 339 -4.86 -5.09 -4.84
N VAL A 340 -3.80 -5.81 -4.44
CA VAL A 340 -3.61 -7.21 -4.82
C VAL A 340 -4.80 -8.04 -4.34
N ALA A 341 -5.25 -7.81 -3.11
CA ALA A 341 -6.45 -8.45 -2.59
C ALA A 341 -7.70 -8.05 -3.41
N ASP A 342 -7.85 -6.77 -3.72
CA ASP A 342 -8.99 -6.30 -4.54
C ASP A 342 -8.97 -6.92 -5.95
N TYR A 343 -7.80 -7.13 -6.55
CA TYR A 343 -7.67 -7.85 -7.84
C TYR A 343 -8.17 -9.29 -7.72
N PHE A 344 -7.82 -10.00 -6.66
CA PHE A 344 -8.31 -11.34 -6.41
C PHE A 344 -9.85 -11.37 -6.29
N GLY A 345 -10.43 -10.47 -5.49
CA GLY A 345 -11.88 -10.34 -5.33
C GLY A 345 -12.63 -9.96 -6.61
N SER A 346 -11.96 -9.30 -7.57
CA SER A 346 -12.56 -8.98 -8.88
C SER A 346 -12.83 -10.21 -9.74
N GLY A 347 -12.04 -11.28 -9.56
CA GLY A 347 -12.09 -12.49 -10.39
C GLY A 347 -11.62 -12.28 -11.83
N SER A 348 -10.96 -11.16 -12.15
CA SER A 348 -10.34 -10.89 -13.44
C SER A 348 -8.98 -11.57 -13.52
N SER A 349 -8.46 -11.84 -14.73
CA SER A 349 -7.08 -12.29 -14.87
C SER A 349 -6.11 -11.25 -14.32
N VAL A 350 -5.02 -11.67 -13.68
CA VAL A 350 -4.06 -10.77 -13.04
C VAL A 350 -2.74 -10.81 -13.78
N LEU A 351 -2.31 -9.66 -14.29
CA LEU A 351 -0.96 -9.41 -14.79
C LEU A 351 -0.20 -8.59 -13.76
N ALA A 352 0.88 -9.14 -13.21
CA ALA A 352 1.70 -8.46 -12.22
C ALA A 352 3.12 -8.23 -12.73
N VAL A 353 3.55 -6.97 -12.72
CA VAL A 353 4.92 -6.54 -12.94
C VAL A 353 5.52 -6.23 -11.57
N THR A 354 6.36 -7.12 -11.06
CA THR A 354 6.91 -7.07 -9.70
C THR A 354 8.30 -7.69 -9.64
N MET A 355 8.98 -7.57 -8.50
CA MET A 355 10.21 -8.29 -8.25
C MET A 355 9.95 -9.81 -8.28
N PRO A 356 10.84 -10.62 -8.89
CA PRO A 356 10.58 -12.03 -9.13
C PRO A 356 10.63 -12.89 -7.86
N LYS A 357 11.18 -12.35 -6.76
CA LYS A 357 11.34 -13.02 -5.47
C LYS A 357 10.50 -12.34 -4.38
N GLY A 358 10.18 -13.10 -3.33
CA GLY A 358 9.50 -12.64 -2.14
C GLY A 358 8.03 -13.02 -2.08
N ASP A 359 7.44 -12.78 -0.92
CA ASP A 359 6.09 -13.27 -0.58
C ASP A 359 5.01 -12.76 -1.55
N VAL A 360 5.13 -11.53 -2.05
CA VAL A 360 4.17 -10.97 -3.02
C VAL A 360 4.17 -11.75 -4.33
N ALA A 361 5.35 -12.02 -4.88
CA ALA A 361 5.48 -12.78 -6.12
C ALA A 361 5.00 -14.23 -5.95
N ASP A 362 5.31 -14.84 -4.80
CA ASP A 362 4.91 -16.22 -4.49
C ASP A 362 3.39 -16.33 -4.31
N VAL A 363 2.78 -15.39 -3.60
CA VAL A 363 1.33 -15.29 -3.45
C VAL A 363 0.62 -15.09 -4.78
N LEU A 364 1.10 -14.17 -5.62
CA LEU A 364 0.54 -13.92 -6.94
C LEU A 364 0.61 -15.18 -7.82
N ARG A 365 1.75 -15.88 -7.84
CA ARG A 365 1.88 -17.15 -8.59
C ARG A 365 0.96 -18.24 -8.05
N ALA A 366 0.93 -18.41 -6.72
CA ALA A 366 0.05 -19.40 -6.08
C ALA A 366 -1.44 -19.11 -6.39
N ALA A 367 -1.81 -17.84 -6.47
CA ALA A 367 -3.13 -17.42 -6.89
C ALA A 367 -3.40 -17.57 -8.38
N GLY A 368 -2.43 -17.99 -9.19
CA GLY A 368 -2.59 -18.18 -10.65
C GLY A 368 -2.38 -16.92 -11.49
N ALA A 369 -1.83 -15.85 -10.91
CA ALA A 369 -1.51 -14.62 -11.65
C ALA A 369 -0.32 -14.82 -12.62
N GLN A 370 -0.31 -14.07 -13.72
CA GLN A 370 0.86 -13.94 -14.58
C GLN A 370 1.84 -12.96 -13.94
N VAL A 371 2.93 -13.46 -13.39
CA VAL A 371 3.96 -12.66 -12.71
C VAL A 371 5.16 -12.47 -13.63
N LEU A 372 5.52 -11.24 -13.90
CA LEU A 372 6.62 -10.81 -14.76
C LEU A 372 7.58 -9.91 -13.98
N ASN A 373 8.86 -9.95 -14.37
CA ASN A 373 9.84 -8.98 -13.90
C ASN A 373 9.69 -7.64 -14.65
N PHE A 374 10.44 -6.62 -14.25
CA PHE A 374 10.54 -5.30 -14.92
C PHE A 374 11.30 -5.37 -16.25
N SER A 375 11.00 -6.37 -17.09
CA SER A 375 11.63 -6.66 -18.37
C SER A 375 10.65 -6.38 -19.50
N ALA A 376 10.89 -5.34 -20.29
CA ALA A 376 10.05 -4.99 -21.43
C ALA A 376 9.89 -6.16 -22.43
N ASN A 377 10.94 -6.99 -22.63
CA ASN A 377 10.89 -8.13 -23.52
C ASN A 377 10.01 -9.26 -22.98
N GLU A 378 10.12 -9.60 -21.69
CA GLU A 378 9.24 -10.59 -21.05
C GLU A 378 7.77 -10.13 -21.10
N ILE A 379 7.55 -8.84 -20.82
CA ILE A 379 6.20 -8.23 -20.86
C ILE A 379 5.64 -8.30 -22.28
N ARG A 380 6.44 -7.95 -23.32
CA ARG A 380 6.03 -8.05 -24.72
C ARG A 380 5.58 -9.47 -25.08
N GLN A 381 6.37 -10.49 -24.70
CA GLN A 381 6.07 -11.89 -24.97
C GLN A 381 4.77 -12.33 -24.29
N ALA A 382 4.61 -11.99 -23.01
CA ALA A 382 3.40 -12.31 -22.25
C ALA A 382 2.16 -11.62 -22.83
N LEU A 383 2.25 -10.36 -23.21
CA LEU A 383 1.15 -9.63 -23.86
C LEU A 383 0.77 -10.25 -25.20
N TYR A 384 1.74 -10.73 -25.99
CA TYR A 384 1.46 -11.45 -27.22
C TYR A 384 0.63 -12.71 -26.97
N LEU A 385 1.03 -13.54 -26.00
CA LEU A 385 0.30 -14.76 -25.63
C LEU A 385 -1.14 -14.45 -25.16
N MET A 386 -1.30 -13.39 -24.36
CA MET A 386 -2.61 -12.98 -23.86
C MET A 386 -3.54 -12.48 -24.97
N ILE A 387 -3.02 -11.64 -25.88
CA ILE A 387 -3.84 -10.93 -26.87
C ILE A 387 -4.07 -11.78 -28.12
N TYR A 388 -3.10 -12.56 -28.54
CA TYR A 388 -3.14 -13.29 -29.81
C TYR A 388 -3.40 -14.78 -29.64
N GLU A 389 -3.02 -15.38 -28.50
CA GLU A 389 -3.18 -16.82 -28.25
C GLU A 389 -4.23 -17.11 -27.15
N GLY A 390 -4.86 -16.07 -26.58
CA GLY A 390 -5.96 -16.24 -25.64
C GLY A 390 -5.55 -16.75 -24.24
N HIS A 391 -4.28 -16.57 -23.86
CA HIS A 391 -3.82 -16.94 -22.51
C HIS A 391 -4.60 -16.17 -21.45
N THR A 392 -4.93 -16.85 -20.34
CA THR A 392 -5.62 -16.26 -19.17
C THR A 392 -4.93 -16.66 -17.87
N ALA A 393 -5.04 -15.83 -16.84
CA ALA A 393 -4.45 -16.06 -15.52
C ALA A 393 -5.44 -15.61 -14.42
N LYS A 394 -6.56 -16.35 -14.32
CA LYS A 394 -7.61 -16.06 -13.34
C LYS A 394 -7.18 -16.57 -11.96
N PRO A 395 -7.51 -15.82 -10.89
CA PRO A 395 -7.26 -16.25 -9.52
C PRO A 395 -7.90 -17.59 -9.20
N ASP A 396 -7.12 -18.50 -8.60
CA ASP A 396 -7.64 -19.75 -8.04
C ASP A 396 -8.46 -19.43 -6.78
N PRO A 397 -9.76 -19.74 -6.74
CA PRO A 397 -10.63 -19.43 -5.60
C PRO A 397 -10.12 -19.97 -4.28
N LYS A 398 -9.48 -21.15 -4.25
CA LYS A 398 -8.94 -21.74 -3.02
C LYS A 398 -7.69 -21.00 -2.54
N ALA A 399 -6.81 -20.63 -3.48
CA ALA A 399 -5.58 -19.92 -3.13
C ALA A 399 -5.83 -18.48 -2.65
N ILE A 400 -6.94 -17.86 -3.06
CA ILE A 400 -7.28 -16.49 -2.66
C ILE A 400 -8.22 -16.41 -1.45
N GLU A 401 -8.69 -17.53 -0.91
CA GLU A 401 -9.65 -17.55 0.21
C GLU A 401 -9.13 -16.83 1.46
N GLU A 402 -7.83 -16.98 1.77
CA GLU A 402 -7.18 -16.29 2.88
C GLU A 402 -7.21 -14.75 2.77
N PHE A 403 -7.44 -14.21 1.57
CA PHE A 403 -7.55 -12.78 1.30
C PHE A 403 -8.99 -12.26 1.41
N SER A 404 -9.96 -13.10 1.72
CA SER A 404 -11.31 -12.63 2.02
C SER A 404 -11.34 -11.94 3.39
N ALA A 405 -12.13 -10.86 3.50
CA ALA A 405 -12.27 -10.15 4.77
C ALA A 405 -12.79 -11.06 5.90
N THR A 406 -13.64 -12.02 5.57
CA THR A 406 -14.19 -13.00 6.53
C THR A 406 -13.11 -13.93 7.07
N CYS A 407 -12.28 -14.54 6.19
CA CYS A 407 -11.22 -15.44 6.63
C CYS A 407 -10.12 -14.72 7.41
N ALA A 408 -9.72 -13.53 6.94
CA ALA A 408 -8.71 -12.75 7.66
C ALA A 408 -9.20 -12.26 9.03
N ALA A 409 -10.47 -11.89 9.15
CA ALA A 409 -11.06 -11.51 10.43
C ALA A 409 -11.15 -12.70 11.39
N ALA A 410 -11.60 -13.87 10.93
CA ALA A 410 -11.62 -15.07 11.75
C ALA A 410 -10.21 -15.45 12.25
N LYS A 411 -9.21 -15.36 11.38
CA LYS A 411 -7.81 -15.57 11.76
C LYS A 411 -7.32 -14.54 12.77
N PHE A 412 -7.62 -13.26 12.55
CA PHE A 412 -7.29 -12.19 13.48
C PHE A 412 -7.92 -12.41 14.85
N ASP A 413 -9.19 -12.77 14.89
CA ASP A 413 -9.92 -13.03 16.13
C ASP A 413 -9.33 -14.20 16.91
N GLN A 414 -9.01 -15.32 16.23
CA GLN A 414 -8.48 -16.53 16.84
C GLN A 414 -7.01 -16.39 17.25
N GLU A 415 -6.14 -15.93 16.34
CA GLU A 415 -4.70 -15.93 16.55
C GLU A 415 -4.18 -14.69 17.29
N VAL A 416 -4.87 -13.56 17.17
CA VAL A 416 -4.39 -12.27 17.73
C VAL A 416 -5.19 -11.89 18.96
N VAL A 417 -6.54 -11.74 18.84
CA VAL A 417 -7.35 -11.20 19.94
C VAL A 417 -7.59 -12.22 21.02
N ALA A 418 -8.01 -13.45 20.68
CA ALA A 418 -8.26 -14.49 21.68
C ALA A 418 -7.00 -14.79 22.51
N THR A 419 -5.88 -15.01 21.85
CA THR A 419 -4.60 -15.33 22.51
C THR A 419 -4.00 -14.19 23.32
N LEU A 420 -4.47 -12.95 23.14
CA LEU A 420 -4.02 -11.80 23.91
C LEU A 420 -4.32 -11.92 25.42
N TYR A 421 -5.30 -12.76 25.76
CA TYR A 421 -5.82 -12.93 27.12
C TYR A 421 -5.54 -14.32 27.72
N GLU A 422 -4.85 -15.19 26.98
CA GLU A 422 -4.51 -16.55 27.42
C GLU A 422 -3.18 -16.67 28.18
N GLY A 423 -2.50 -15.53 28.44
CA GLY A 423 -1.19 -15.46 29.09
C GLY A 423 -1.21 -14.82 30.47
#